data_c0af31653212843316a0cb7bfebc6a2c
#
_entry.id   c0af31653212843316a0cb7bfebc6a2c
#
_cell.length_a   1.000
_cell.length_b   1.000
_cell.length_c   1.000
_cell.angle_alpha   90.00
_cell.angle_beta   90.00
_cell.angle_gamma   90.00
#
_symmetry.space_group_name_H-M   'P 1'
#
loop_
_entity.id
_entity.type
_entity.pdbx_description
1 polymer ?
#
loop_
_entity_poly.entity_id
_entity_poly.type
_entity_poly.pdbx_seq_one_letter_code
_entity_poly.pdbx_strand_id
1 'polypeptide(L)'
;MEEASKKVLEILNQEFVCGICMEVVLEKEGENAKFGILPACSHCFCLSCITKWRKAKFDEDIRKSCPECRVVQDFVIPSNIWVENPTSKAEFVERFKVNAAKKDCKIFLDNFGHCPSGSKCVYSHQNYASSGHHVETVKIPGDCVGFVIGRRIDFTRLALFLEFSF
;
A
#
# COMPACT_ATOMS: atom_id res chain seq x y z
N MET A 1 28.46 -8.16 19.44
CA MET A 1 27.43 -9.24 19.38
C MET A 1 26.35 -8.98 18.30
N GLU A 2 25.98 -7.75 18.03
CA GLU A 2 24.98 -7.40 16.98
C GLU A 2 25.43 -7.77 15.55
N GLU A 3 26.70 -7.56 15.22
CA GLU A 3 27.24 -7.81 13.88
C GLU A 3 27.30 -9.31 13.52
N ALA A 4 27.58 -10.16 14.50
CA ALA A 4 27.56 -11.61 14.31
C ALA A 4 26.13 -12.15 14.07
N SER A 5 25.14 -11.61 14.79
CA SER A 5 23.73 -11.95 14.61
C SER A 5 23.20 -11.49 13.25
N LYS A 6 23.62 -10.31 12.78
CA LYS A 6 23.28 -9.78 11.46
C LYS A 6 23.85 -10.66 10.35
N LYS A 7 25.10 -11.07 10.46
CA LYS A 7 25.76 -11.93 9.48
C LYS A 7 25.16 -13.34 9.40
N VAL A 8 24.72 -13.89 10.53
CA VAL A 8 24.00 -15.18 10.57
C VAL A 8 22.63 -15.06 9.89
N LEU A 9 21.90 -13.97 10.14
CA LEU A 9 20.63 -13.67 9.46
C LEU A 9 20.82 -13.49 7.94
N GLU A 10 21.87 -12.82 7.51
CA GLU A 10 22.23 -12.67 6.11
C GLU A 10 22.49 -14.02 5.44
N ILE A 11 23.23 -14.92 6.10
CA ILE A 11 23.52 -16.27 5.59
C ILE A 11 22.24 -17.11 5.49
N LEU A 12 21.36 -17.05 6.48
CA LEU A 12 20.10 -17.81 6.50
C LEU A 12 19.08 -17.32 5.45
N ASN A 13 19.22 -16.08 4.98
CA ASN A 13 18.30 -15.49 3.99
C ASN A 13 18.87 -15.46 2.55
N GLN A 14 20.11 -15.84 2.34
CA GLN A 14 20.77 -15.80 1.02
C GLN A 14 20.13 -16.72 -0.03
N GLU A 15 19.40 -17.74 0.39
CA GLU A 15 18.81 -18.75 -0.51
C GLU A 15 17.40 -18.36 -1.05
N PHE A 16 16.81 -17.26 -0.59
CA PHE A 16 15.46 -16.90 -0.99
C PHE A 16 15.42 -16.20 -2.35
N VAL A 17 14.99 -16.93 -3.36
CA VAL A 17 14.82 -16.47 -4.73
C VAL A 17 13.43 -15.90 -4.93
N CYS A 18 13.33 -14.75 -5.58
CA CYS A 18 12.07 -14.11 -5.93
C CYS A 18 11.38 -14.84 -7.08
N GLY A 19 10.14 -15.32 -6.91
CA GLY A 19 9.36 -16.00 -7.95
C GLY A 19 8.94 -15.13 -9.13
N ILE A 20 9.24 -13.82 -9.13
CA ILE A 20 8.95 -12.92 -10.27
C ILE A 20 10.19 -12.64 -11.10
N CYS A 21 11.31 -12.26 -10.50
CA CYS A 21 12.53 -11.89 -11.24
C CYS A 21 13.60 -13.00 -11.25
N MET A 22 13.39 -14.08 -10.49
CA MET A 22 14.29 -15.23 -10.38
C MET A 22 15.68 -14.89 -9.84
N GLU A 23 15.79 -13.81 -9.06
CA GLU A 23 17.03 -13.37 -8.42
C GLU A 23 16.91 -13.50 -6.90
N VAL A 24 18.06 -13.72 -6.23
CA VAL A 24 18.11 -13.76 -4.75
C VAL A 24 17.76 -12.38 -4.21
N VAL A 25 16.82 -12.34 -3.26
CA VAL A 25 16.23 -11.07 -2.81
C VAL A 25 17.26 -10.17 -2.13
N LEU A 26 18.12 -10.73 -1.28
CA LEU A 26 19.09 -9.98 -0.50
C LEU A 26 20.40 -9.64 -1.22
N GLU A 27 20.65 -10.24 -2.38
CA GLU A 27 21.79 -9.86 -3.23
C GLU A 27 21.54 -8.59 -4.04
N LYS A 28 20.32 -8.04 -3.96
CA LYS A 28 19.98 -6.77 -4.63
C LYS A 28 20.51 -5.59 -3.85
N GLU A 29 20.69 -4.47 -4.55
CA GLU A 29 21.18 -3.23 -3.95
C GLU A 29 20.06 -2.37 -3.37
N GLY A 30 20.33 -1.75 -2.23
CA GLY A 30 19.53 -0.70 -1.60
C GLY A 30 18.12 -1.14 -1.22
N GLU A 31 17.14 -0.33 -1.53
CA GLU A 31 15.71 -0.56 -1.21
C GLU A 31 15.12 -1.80 -1.90
N ASN A 32 15.79 -2.33 -2.91
CA ASN A 32 15.35 -3.54 -3.62
C ASN A 32 15.70 -4.83 -2.86
N ALA A 33 16.62 -4.78 -1.91
CA ALA A 33 17.01 -5.89 -1.04
C ALA A 33 16.01 -6.10 0.12
N LYS A 34 14.71 -6.10 -0.19
CA LYS A 34 13.64 -6.32 0.80
C LYS A 34 12.65 -7.36 0.30
N PHE A 35 12.16 -8.16 1.23
CA PHE A 35 11.07 -9.09 0.99
C PHE A 35 9.71 -8.38 0.99
N GLY A 36 8.84 -8.77 0.08
CA GLY A 36 7.42 -8.46 0.11
C GLY A 36 6.63 -9.66 0.63
N ILE A 37 6.45 -9.76 1.95
CA ILE A 37 5.79 -10.91 2.59
C ILE A 37 4.29 -10.82 2.35
N LEU A 38 3.73 -11.92 1.84
CA LEU A 38 2.30 -12.13 1.66
C LEU A 38 1.74 -12.90 2.86
N PRO A 39 0.72 -12.37 3.57
CA PRO A 39 0.21 -13.00 4.80
C PRO A 39 -0.30 -14.43 4.64
N ALA A 40 -1.02 -14.73 3.56
CA ALA A 40 -1.76 -15.98 3.40
C ALA A 40 -1.04 -17.07 2.56
N CYS A 41 0.24 -16.85 2.17
CA CYS A 41 1.04 -17.87 1.46
C CYS A 41 2.53 -17.71 1.77
N SER A 42 3.33 -18.73 1.46
CA SER A 42 4.77 -18.77 1.72
C SER A 42 5.65 -18.48 0.49
N HIS A 43 5.07 -17.96 -0.59
CA HIS A 43 5.83 -17.61 -1.80
C HIS A 43 6.68 -16.37 -1.60
N CYS A 44 7.94 -16.45 -2.05
CA CYS A 44 8.96 -15.42 -1.84
C CYS A 44 9.03 -14.44 -3.00
N PHE A 45 8.95 -13.14 -2.69
CA PHE A 45 9.06 -12.07 -3.67
C PHE A 45 9.89 -10.92 -3.14
N CYS A 46 10.61 -10.22 -4.04
CA CYS A 46 11.13 -8.90 -3.75
C CYS A 46 9.98 -7.93 -3.47
N LEU A 47 10.14 -7.01 -2.55
CA LEU A 47 9.17 -5.96 -2.30
C LEU A 47 8.87 -5.14 -3.58
N SER A 48 9.92 -4.80 -4.35
CA SER A 48 9.78 -4.07 -5.62
C SER A 48 8.97 -4.86 -6.67
N CYS A 49 9.23 -6.18 -6.79
CA CYS A 49 8.54 -7.02 -7.77
C CYS A 49 7.06 -7.19 -7.44
N ILE A 50 6.72 -7.54 -6.20
CA ILE A 50 5.32 -7.70 -5.81
C ILE A 50 4.55 -6.37 -5.80
N THR A 51 5.22 -5.26 -5.53
CA THR A 51 4.62 -3.93 -5.64
C THR A 51 4.31 -3.56 -7.10
N LYS A 52 5.21 -3.87 -8.04
CA LYS A 52 4.97 -3.69 -9.48
C LYS A 52 3.81 -4.57 -9.97
N TRP A 53 3.75 -5.83 -9.54
CA TRP A 53 2.64 -6.74 -9.82
C TRP A 53 1.30 -6.14 -9.39
N ARG A 54 1.21 -5.62 -8.17
CA ARG A 54 -0.01 -5.00 -7.64
C ARG A 54 -0.40 -3.69 -8.31
N LYS A 55 0.52 -3.03 -9.02
CA LYS A 55 0.25 -1.81 -9.81
C LYS A 55 -0.02 -2.10 -11.29
N ALA A 56 0.15 -3.34 -11.74
CA ALA A 56 -0.08 -3.70 -13.13
C ALA A 56 -1.56 -3.51 -13.55
N LYS A 57 -1.80 -3.35 -14.84
CA LYS A 57 -3.15 -3.13 -15.40
C LYS A 57 -3.91 -4.46 -15.58
N PHE A 58 -4.06 -5.20 -14.50
CA PHE A 58 -4.90 -6.40 -14.43
C PHE A 58 -6.18 -6.10 -13.65
N ASP A 59 -7.13 -7.03 -13.70
CA ASP A 59 -8.30 -7.01 -12.83
C ASP A 59 -7.91 -6.96 -11.36
N GLU A 60 -8.75 -6.36 -10.52
CA GLU A 60 -8.44 -6.11 -9.11
C GLU A 60 -8.11 -7.40 -8.35
N ASP A 61 -8.85 -8.47 -8.61
CA ASP A 61 -8.65 -9.77 -7.96
C ASP A 61 -7.30 -10.38 -8.34
N ILE A 62 -6.87 -10.25 -9.60
CA ILE A 62 -5.57 -10.71 -10.06
C ILE A 62 -4.45 -9.91 -9.40
N ARG A 63 -4.56 -8.58 -9.36
CA ARG A 63 -3.56 -7.70 -8.75
C ARG A 63 -3.39 -7.95 -7.25
N LYS A 64 -4.48 -8.28 -6.57
CA LYS A 64 -4.48 -8.60 -5.13
C LYS A 64 -4.10 -10.05 -4.83
N SER A 65 -3.95 -10.90 -5.83
CA SER A 65 -3.57 -12.30 -5.64
C SER A 65 -2.04 -12.51 -5.66
N CYS A 66 -1.62 -13.61 -5.07
CA CYS A 66 -0.26 -14.09 -5.20
C CYS A 66 0.03 -14.51 -6.66
N PRO A 67 1.15 -14.08 -7.27
CA PRO A 67 1.53 -14.48 -8.63
C PRO A 67 1.62 -15.98 -8.86
N GLU A 68 2.02 -16.75 -7.84
CA GLU A 68 2.21 -18.20 -7.93
C GLU A 68 0.95 -19.00 -7.59
N CYS A 69 0.40 -18.82 -6.38
CA CYS A 69 -0.74 -19.62 -5.92
C CYS A 69 -2.11 -18.97 -6.08
N ARG A 70 -2.16 -17.72 -6.54
CA ARG A 70 -3.38 -16.94 -6.77
C ARG A 70 -4.27 -16.71 -5.54
N VAL A 71 -3.77 -17.03 -4.34
CA VAL A 71 -4.47 -16.69 -3.09
C VAL A 71 -4.52 -15.18 -2.94
N VAL A 72 -5.72 -14.66 -2.67
CA VAL A 72 -5.95 -13.20 -2.51
C VAL A 72 -5.25 -12.70 -1.25
N GLN A 73 -4.60 -11.55 -1.38
CA GLN A 73 -3.82 -10.90 -0.34
C GLN A 73 -4.27 -9.45 -0.19
N ASP A 74 -4.76 -9.06 0.97
CA ASP A 74 -5.22 -7.67 1.18
C ASP A 74 -4.06 -6.68 1.19
N PHE A 75 -2.90 -7.07 1.70
CA PHE A 75 -1.71 -6.21 1.79
C PHE A 75 -0.40 -6.99 1.62
N VAL A 76 0.70 -6.27 1.50
CA VAL A 76 2.07 -6.78 1.44
C VAL A 76 2.86 -6.16 2.59
N ILE A 77 3.63 -6.97 3.30
CA ILE A 77 4.46 -6.51 4.41
C ILE A 77 5.91 -6.38 3.94
N PRO A 78 6.50 -5.17 3.97
CA PRO A 78 7.92 -5.00 3.72
C PRO A 78 8.74 -5.58 4.88
N SER A 79 9.76 -6.38 4.57
CA SER A 79 10.63 -6.99 5.57
C SER A 79 12.07 -7.12 5.07
N ASN A 80 13.03 -6.96 5.97
CA ASN A 80 14.44 -7.24 5.70
C ASN A 80 14.81 -8.71 5.98
N ILE A 81 13.90 -9.46 6.60
CA ILE A 81 14.09 -10.87 6.92
C ILE A 81 12.94 -11.70 6.34
N TRP A 82 13.23 -12.91 5.91
CA TRP A 82 12.21 -13.87 5.55
C TRP A 82 11.67 -14.58 6.80
N VAL A 83 10.36 -14.81 6.83
CA VAL A 83 9.67 -15.52 7.92
C VAL A 83 8.99 -16.75 7.34
N GLU A 84 9.63 -17.91 7.49
CA GLU A 84 9.17 -19.17 6.92
C GLU A 84 8.17 -19.90 7.83
N ASN A 85 8.47 -19.92 9.14
CA ASN A 85 7.63 -20.63 10.11
C ASN A 85 6.23 -20.03 10.19
N PRO A 86 5.15 -20.85 10.02
CA PRO A 86 3.77 -20.34 9.99
C PRO A 86 3.35 -19.62 11.29
N THR A 87 3.77 -20.10 12.46
CA THR A 87 3.45 -19.49 13.76
C THR A 87 4.12 -18.13 13.89
N SER A 88 5.43 -18.07 13.63
CA SER A 88 6.19 -16.80 13.65
C SER A 88 5.67 -15.82 12.60
N LYS A 89 5.19 -16.32 11.47
CA LYS A 89 4.60 -15.50 10.43
C LYS A 89 3.26 -14.90 10.87
N ALA A 90 2.42 -15.66 11.54
CA ALA A 90 1.16 -15.16 12.07
C ALA A 90 1.40 -14.03 13.09
N GLU A 91 2.34 -14.22 14.01
CA GLU A 91 2.73 -13.19 15.00
C GLU A 91 3.32 -11.95 14.30
N PHE A 92 4.14 -12.14 13.28
CA PHE A 92 4.71 -11.06 12.48
C PHE A 92 3.64 -10.23 11.77
N VAL A 93 2.65 -10.89 11.17
CA VAL A 93 1.50 -10.25 10.51
C VAL A 93 0.67 -9.44 11.50
N GLU A 94 0.35 -10.01 12.67
CA GLU A 94 -0.43 -9.30 13.71
C GLU A 94 0.33 -8.09 14.25
N ARG A 95 1.61 -8.23 14.54
CA ARG A 95 2.46 -7.10 14.96
C ARG A 95 2.53 -6.00 13.91
N PHE A 96 2.59 -6.38 12.63
CA PHE A 96 2.53 -5.40 11.54
C PHE A 96 1.19 -4.66 11.52
N LYS A 97 0.05 -5.36 11.60
CA LYS A 97 -1.29 -4.75 11.64
C LYS A 97 -1.44 -3.76 12.78
N VAL A 98 -1.05 -4.16 14.00
CA VAL A 98 -1.10 -3.29 15.18
C VAL A 98 -0.26 -2.02 14.99
N ASN A 99 0.93 -2.14 14.40
CA ASN A 99 1.80 -0.99 14.14
C ASN A 99 1.32 -0.13 12.97
N ALA A 100 0.73 -0.73 11.94
CA ALA A 100 0.16 -0.03 10.81
C ALA A 100 -1.09 0.76 11.21
N ALA A 101 -1.95 0.20 12.05
CA ALA A 101 -3.17 0.85 12.56
C ALA A 101 -2.89 2.14 13.36
N LYS A 102 -1.67 2.31 13.88
CA LYS A 102 -1.22 3.54 14.55
C LYS A 102 -0.82 4.66 13.58
N LYS A 103 -0.70 4.35 12.29
CA LYS A 103 -0.27 5.30 11.25
C LYS A 103 -1.45 5.65 10.36
N ASP A 104 -1.55 6.93 10.01
CA ASP A 104 -2.58 7.39 9.09
C ASP A 104 -2.34 6.86 7.67
N CYS A 105 -3.43 6.50 7.01
CA CYS A 105 -3.41 6.04 5.64
C CYS A 105 -3.15 7.21 4.68
N LYS A 106 -1.97 7.28 4.09
CA LYS A 106 -1.63 8.33 3.12
C LYS A 106 -2.62 8.40 1.95
N ILE A 107 -3.01 7.24 1.40
CA ILE A 107 -3.96 7.19 0.27
C ILE A 107 -5.30 7.78 0.68
N PHE A 108 -5.76 7.53 1.90
CA PHE A 108 -7.00 8.09 2.44
C PHE A 108 -6.90 9.61 2.61
N LEU A 109 -5.78 10.10 3.13
CA LEU A 109 -5.54 11.54 3.31
C LEU A 109 -5.39 12.26 1.97
N ASP A 110 -4.62 11.69 1.03
CA ASP A 110 -4.33 12.29 -0.28
C ASP A 110 -5.54 12.27 -1.23
N ASN A 111 -6.46 11.29 -1.06
CA ASN A 111 -7.65 11.10 -1.89
C ASN A 111 -8.96 11.50 -1.20
N PHE A 112 -8.94 12.58 -0.43
CA PHE A 112 -10.15 13.18 0.16
C PHE A 112 -11.04 12.21 0.93
N GLY A 113 -10.43 11.34 1.73
CA GLY A 113 -11.16 10.35 2.52
C GLY A 113 -11.54 9.09 1.74
N HIS A 114 -10.98 8.87 0.55
CA HIS A 114 -11.20 7.66 -0.22
C HIS A 114 -9.94 6.78 -0.27
N CYS A 115 -10.07 5.54 0.21
CA CYS A 115 -9.03 4.52 0.12
C CYS A 115 -9.55 3.30 -0.65
N PRO A 116 -8.86 2.82 -1.70
CA PRO A 116 -9.29 1.65 -2.48
C PRO A 116 -9.41 0.36 -1.65
N SER A 117 -8.67 0.27 -0.54
CA SER A 117 -8.75 -0.87 0.37
C SER A 117 -9.95 -0.80 1.33
N GLY A 118 -10.62 0.36 1.44
CA GLY A 118 -11.80 0.55 2.30
C GLY A 118 -11.58 0.07 3.73
N SER A 119 -12.52 -0.74 4.24
CA SER A 119 -12.46 -1.34 5.58
C SER A 119 -11.37 -2.39 5.76
N LYS A 120 -10.78 -2.91 4.68
CA LYS A 120 -9.65 -3.86 4.70
C LYS A 120 -8.30 -3.18 4.80
N CYS A 121 -8.26 -1.84 4.87
CA CYS A 121 -7.02 -1.11 5.02
C CYS A 121 -6.41 -1.35 6.41
N VAL A 122 -5.12 -1.68 6.44
CA VAL A 122 -4.40 -1.89 7.71
C VAL A 122 -3.98 -0.59 8.39
N TYR A 123 -4.05 0.55 7.70
CA TYR A 123 -3.72 1.88 8.20
C TYR A 123 -4.97 2.60 8.74
N SER A 124 -4.78 3.56 9.67
CA SER A 124 -5.86 4.34 10.24
C SER A 124 -6.52 5.28 9.23
N HIS A 125 -7.87 5.37 9.27
CA HIS A 125 -8.66 6.34 8.51
C HIS A 125 -9.34 7.39 9.41
N GLN A 126 -8.91 7.49 10.68
CA GLN A 126 -9.63 8.32 11.68
C GLN A 126 -9.33 9.81 11.59
N ASN A 127 -8.15 10.21 11.07
CA ASN A 127 -7.65 11.58 11.17
C ASN A 127 -7.90 12.46 9.94
N TYR A 128 -8.91 12.15 9.13
CA TYR A 128 -9.22 12.96 7.93
C TYR A 128 -9.59 14.41 8.29
N ALA A 129 -10.38 14.61 9.34
CA ALA A 129 -10.80 15.93 9.80
C ALA A 129 -9.64 16.78 10.35
N SER A 130 -8.57 16.16 10.84
CA SER A 130 -7.40 16.82 11.43
C SER A 130 -6.35 17.25 10.42
N SER A 131 -6.43 16.79 9.17
CA SER A 131 -5.44 17.05 8.13
C SER A 131 -5.59 18.41 7.42
N GLY A 132 -6.43 19.30 7.96
CA GLY A 132 -6.56 20.69 7.49
C GLY A 132 -7.23 20.84 6.12
N HIS A 133 -7.87 19.80 5.61
CA HIS A 133 -8.76 19.92 4.46
C HIS A 133 -10.13 20.42 4.94
N HIS A 134 -10.25 21.73 5.12
CA HIS A 134 -11.52 22.40 5.39
C HIS A 134 -12.37 22.28 4.12
N VAL A 135 -13.41 21.47 4.17
CA VAL A 135 -14.45 21.47 3.12
C VAL A 135 -15.40 22.60 3.44
N GLU A 136 -15.21 23.74 2.80
CA GLU A 136 -16.22 24.80 2.83
C GLU A 136 -17.36 24.44 1.89
N THR A 137 -18.55 24.26 2.44
CA THR A 137 -19.78 24.16 1.64
C THR A 137 -20.14 25.54 1.16
N VAL A 138 -19.88 25.83 -0.10
CA VAL A 138 -20.35 27.07 -0.74
C VAL A 138 -21.75 26.81 -1.29
N LYS A 139 -22.76 27.53 -0.78
CA LYS A 139 -24.09 27.55 -1.35
C LYS A 139 -24.03 28.34 -2.66
N ILE A 140 -24.16 27.65 -3.76
CA ILE A 140 -24.31 28.26 -5.09
C ILE A 140 -25.81 28.56 -5.27
N PRO A 141 -26.22 29.75 -5.74
CA PRO A 141 -27.63 30.04 -6.03
C PRO A 141 -28.16 29.09 -7.11
N GLY A 142 -29.18 28.27 -6.76
CA GLY A 142 -29.79 27.26 -7.62
C GLY A 142 -29.44 25.85 -7.14
N ASP A 143 -30.21 25.33 -6.21
CA ASP A 143 -30.33 23.96 -5.65
C ASP A 143 -29.19 22.92 -5.87
N CYS A 144 -27.97 23.34 -6.21
CA CYS A 144 -26.80 22.49 -6.32
C CYS A 144 -25.85 22.75 -5.13
N VAL A 145 -25.55 21.69 -4.37
CA VAL A 145 -24.52 21.73 -3.32
C VAL A 145 -23.15 21.47 -3.97
N GLY A 146 -22.38 22.54 -4.13
CA GLY A 146 -20.99 22.45 -4.58
C GLY A 146 -20.04 22.27 -3.39
N PHE A 147 -19.13 21.30 -3.45
CA PHE A 147 -18.06 21.14 -2.48
C PHE A 147 -16.79 21.82 -3.01
N VAL A 148 -16.31 22.84 -2.30
CA VAL A 148 -15.02 23.49 -2.61
C VAL A 148 -13.98 22.95 -1.63
N ILE A 149 -12.99 22.25 -2.18
CA ILE A 149 -11.86 21.72 -1.42
C ILE A 149 -10.72 22.72 -1.54
N GLY A 150 -10.35 23.33 -0.41
CA GLY A 150 -9.34 24.38 -0.36
C GLY A 150 -7.94 23.91 -0.70
N ARG A 151 -7.55 24.08 -1.95
CA ARG A 151 -6.25 24.53 -2.44
C ARG A 151 -6.43 25.08 -3.85
N ARG A 152 -6.16 26.40 -4.02
CA ARG A 152 -6.11 27.15 -5.28
C ARG A 152 -7.10 26.70 -6.35
N ILE A 153 -8.15 27.46 -6.46
CA ILE A 153 -9.09 27.40 -7.59
C ILE A 153 -8.26 27.77 -8.84
N ASP A 154 -7.95 26.78 -9.67
CA ASP A 154 -7.47 27.02 -11.02
C ASP A 154 -8.68 27.32 -11.90
N PHE A 155 -8.98 28.63 -12.04
CA PHE A 155 -10.14 29.12 -12.80
C PHE A 155 -10.09 28.76 -14.29
N THR A 156 -8.98 28.24 -14.80
CA THR A 156 -8.85 27.83 -16.19
C THR A 156 -9.61 26.55 -16.54
N ARG A 157 -9.98 25.73 -15.53
CA ARG A 157 -10.79 24.52 -15.75
C ARG A 157 -12.30 24.69 -15.57
N LEU A 158 -12.75 25.80 -15.00
CA LEU A 158 -14.19 26.07 -14.83
C LEU A 158 -14.88 26.49 -16.14
N ALA A 159 -14.14 27.00 -17.12
CA ALA A 159 -14.67 27.46 -18.40
C ALA A 159 -15.10 26.31 -19.35
N LEU A 160 -14.65 25.07 -19.11
CA LEU A 160 -14.95 23.92 -19.98
C LEU A 160 -16.23 23.16 -19.62
N PHE A 161 -16.91 23.52 -18.53
CA PHE A 161 -18.16 22.85 -18.11
C PHE A 161 -19.43 23.63 -18.42
N LEU A 162 -19.34 24.84 -18.99
CA LEU A 162 -20.49 25.69 -19.29
C LEU A 162 -20.87 25.73 -20.78
N GLU A 163 -20.21 24.98 -21.67
CA GLU A 163 -20.51 24.99 -23.12
C GLU A 163 -21.30 23.76 -23.62
N PHE A 164 -21.95 22.99 -22.77
CA PHE A 164 -22.88 21.96 -23.23
C PHE A 164 -24.22 22.08 -22.53
N SER A 165 -24.97 23.13 -22.91
CA SER A 165 -26.43 23.18 -22.77
C SER A 165 -26.99 24.26 -23.71
N PHE A 166 -27.15 23.88 -24.96
CA PHE A 166 -28.22 24.37 -25.89
C PHE A 166 -28.53 23.26 -26.86
#